data_a692f525f1f744782af92b79fd958088
#
_entry.id   a692f525f1f744782af92b79fd958088
#
_cell.length_a   1.000
_cell.length_b   1.000
_cell.length_c   1.000
_cell.angle_alpha   90.00
_cell.angle_beta   90.00
_cell.angle_gamma   90.00
#
_symmetry.space_group_name_H-M   'P 1'
#
loop_
_entity.id
_entity.type
_entity.pdbx_description
1 polymer ?
#
loop_
_entity_poly.entity_id
_entity_poly.type
_entity_poly.pdbx_seq_one_letter_code
_entity_poly.pdbx_strand_id
1 'polypeptide(L)'
;MDLESTYIKSVRRLLRPLSQSFIRRGLTLPILLNLLKQTMVQAVEEMSEPEKKQTDSRISLMTGVHRKDVRAIRESGSIKPAPSSLNARAIAQWTANPRFL
;
A
#
# COMPACT_ATOMS: atom_id res chain seq x y z
N MET A 1 5.03 1.21 30.28
CA MET A 1 4.11 1.32 29.17
C MET A 1 4.91 1.43 27.88
N ASP A 2 4.66 0.54 26.98
CA ASP A 2 5.47 0.40 25.78
C ASP A 2 5.05 1.42 24.73
N LEU A 3 6.01 2.17 24.18
CA LEU A 3 5.73 3.14 23.11
C LEU A 3 5.13 2.46 21.89
N GLU A 4 5.58 1.23 21.59
CA GLU A 4 5.01 0.44 20.49
C GLU A 4 3.54 0.13 20.72
N SER A 5 3.17 -0.24 21.94
CA SER A 5 1.78 -0.52 22.28
C SER A 5 0.90 0.71 22.10
N THR A 6 1.39 1.87 22.51
CA THR A 6 0.67 3.14 22.35
C THR A 6 0.53 3.50 20.86
N TYR A 7 1.59 3.30 20.10
CA TYR A 7 1.59 3.54 18.66
C TYR A 7 0.57 2.64 17.94
N ILE A 8 0.58 1.35 18.27
CA ILE A 8 -0.36 0.40 17.68
C ILE A 8 -1.80 0.76 18.00
N LYS A 9 -2.07 1.19 19.22
CA LYS A 9 -3.41 1.67 19.60
C LYS A 9 -3.84 2.87 18.76
N SER A 10 -2.91 3.79 18.52
CA SER A 10 -3.17 4.98 17.70
C SER A 10 -3.46 4.57 16.25
N VAL A 11 -2.68 3.66 15.69
CA VAL A 11 -2.90 3.14 14.34
C VAL A 11 -4.27 2.47 14.26
N ARG A 12 -4.63 1.69 15.26
CA ARG A 12 -5.94 1.02 15.29
C ARG A 12 -7.08 2.02 15.31
N ARG A 13 -6.92 3.12 16.05
CA ARG A 13 -7.91 4.19 16.10
C ARG A 13 -8.11 4.87 14.76
N LEU A 14 -7.00 5.05 14.01
CA LEU A 14 -7.07 5.61 12.66
C LEU A 14 -7.66 4.62 11.66
N LEU A 15 -7.29 3.35 11.78
CA LEU A 15 -7.77 2.31 10.86
C LEU A 15 -9.27 2.08 10.97
N ARG A 16 -9.85 2.27 12.13
CA ARG A 16 -11.26 1.99 12.33
C ARG A 16 -12.17 2.84 11.43
N PRO A 17 -12.10 4.17 11.46
CA PRO A 17 -12.92 4.98 10.56
C PRO A 17 -12.53 4.80 9.10
N LEU A 18 -11.25 4.59 8.81
CA LEU A 18 -10.80 4.31 7.46
C LEU A 18 -11.40 3.02 6.92
N SER A 19 -11.41 1.97 7.75
CA SER A 19 -12.00 0.69 7.35
C SER A 19 -13.49 0.82 7.03
N GLN A 20 -14.23 1.58 7.83
CA GLN A 20 -15.62 1.84 7.57
C GLN A 20 -15.81 2.57 6.23
N SER A 21 -14.96 3.56 5.96
CA SER A 21 -14.98 4.28 4.70
C SER A 21 -14.69 3.35 3.51
N PHE A 22 -13.69 2.50 3.64
CA PHE A 22 -13.32 1.54 2.59
C PHE A 22 -14.48 0.59 2.27
N ILE A 23 -15.12 0.06 3.31
CA ILE A 23 -16.26 -0.85 3.13
C ILE A 23 -17.40 -0.17 2.40
N ARG A 24 -17.71 1.07 2.75
CA ARG A 24 -18.75 1.84 2.08
C ARG A 24 -18.47 2.08 0.61
N ARG A 25 -17.19 2.19 0.25
CA ARG A 25 -16.76 2.44 -1.14
C ARG A 25 -16.51 1.16 -1.92
N GLY A 26 -16.69 0.01 -1.30
CA GLY A 26 -16.46 -1.27 -1.96
C GLY A 26 -15.00 -1.66 -2.11
N LEU A 27 -14.11 -1.04 -1.33
CA LEU A 27 -12.69 -1.40 -1.34
C LEU A 27 -12.48 -2.65 -0.49
N THR A 28 -12.14 -3.75 -1.17
CA THR A 28 -11.89 -5.03 -0.52
C THR A 28 -10.46 -5.13 -0.03
N LEU A 29 -10.20 -6.11 0.82
CA LEU A 29 -8.87 -6.31 1.38
C LEU A 29 -7.77 -6.49 0.31
N PRO A 30 -7.95 -7.31 -0.74
CA PRO A 30 -6.92 -7.43 -1.77
C PRO A 30 -6.57 -6.10 -2.43
N ILE A 31 -7.55 -5.27 -2.69
CA ILE A 31 -7.33 -3.93 -3.27
C ILE A 31 -6.52 -3.07 -2.30
N LEU A 32 -6.91 -3.08 -1.04
CA LEU A 32 -6.22 -2.31 0.00
C LEU A 32 -4.79 -2.79 0.19
N LEU A 33 -4.56 -4.10 0.14
CA LEU A 33 -3.21 -4.65 0.26
C LEU A 33 -2.31 -4.16 -0.87
N ASN A 34 -2.81 -4.14 -2.10
CA ASN A 34 -2.04 -3.63 -3.24
C ASN A 34 -1.71 -2.15 -3.08
N LEU A 35 -2.68 -1.35 -2.67
CA LEU A 35 -2.46 0.07 -2.41
C LEU A 35 -1.43 0.27 -1.29
N LEU A 36 -1.55 -0.50 -0.22
CA LEU A 36 -0.64 -0.40 0.92
C LEU A 36 0.78 -0.80 0.52
N LYS A 37 0.93 -1.88 -0.24
CA LYS A 37 2.24 -2.30 -0.74
C LYS A 37 2.91 -1.19 -1.55
N GLN A 38 2.18 -0.59 -2.48
CA GLN A 38 2.69 0.52 -3.28
C GLN A 38 3.10 1.70 -2.41
N THR A 39 2.24 2.06 -1.48
CA THR A 39 2.49 3.19 -0.59
C THR A 39 3.71 2.95 0.28
N MET A 40 3.87 1.74 0.80
CA MET A 40 5.00 1.41 1.66
C MET A 40 6.34 1.44 0.90
N VAL A 41 6.35 0.89 -0.33
CA VAL A 41 7.56 0.92 -1.16
C VAL A 41 7.93 2.36 -1.50
N GLN A 42 6.97 3.16 -1.90
CA GLN A 42 7.19 4.57 -2.21
C GLN A 42 7.66 5.35 -0.98
N ALA A 43 7.10 5.04 0.19
CA ALA A 43 7.51 5.68 1.42
C ALA A 43 8.98 5.41 1.76
N VAL A 44 9.43 4.17 1.56
CA VAL A 44 10.85 3.84 1.79
C VAL A 44 11.74 4.64 0.84
N GLU A 45 11.36 4.73 -0.44
CA GLU A 45 12.14 5.49 -1.41
C GLU A 45 12.18 6.99 -1.06
N GLU A 46 11.06 7.55 -0.61
CA GLU A 46 10.98 8.95 -0.21
C GLU A 46 11.82 9.25 1.05
N MET A 47 11.88 8.27 1.96
CA MET A 47 12.66 8.41 3.20
C MET A 47 14.15 8.17 2.98
N SER A 48 14.53 7.58 1.86
CA SER A 48 15.92 7.25 1.56
C SER A 48 16.67 8.49 1.07
N GLU A 49 17.94 8.59 1.49
CA GLU A 49 18.81 9.65 1.00
C GLU A 49 19.08 9.45 -0.50
N PRO A 50 19.11 10.53 -1.29
CA PRO A 50 19.35 10.40 -2.75
C PRO A 50 20.62 9.68 -3.10
N GLU A 51 21.63 9.71 -2.22
CA GLU A 51 22.93 9.11 -2.44
C GLU A 51 22.96 7.61 -2.14
N LYS A 52 21.97 7.12 -1.39
CA LYS A 52 21.88 5.71 -1.00
C LYS A 52 20.67 5.07 -1.67
N LYS A 53 20.86 4.51 -2.85
CA LYS A 53 19.78 3.76 -3.49
C LYS A 53 19.48 2.50 -2.68
N GLN A 54 18.24 2.31 -2.33
CA GLN A 54 17.79 1.10 -1.67
C GLN A 54 17.70 -0.04 -2.69
N THR A 55 18.13 -1.22 -2.29
CA THR A 55 17.96 -2.42 -3.10
C THR A 55 16.55 -2.98 -2.91
N ASP A 56 16.07 -3.75 -3.89
CA ASP A 56 14.79 -4.43 -3.79
C ASP A 56 14.72 -5.32 -2.55
N SER A 57 15.82 -6.02 -2.25
CA SER A 57 15.91 -6.89 -1.07
C SER A 57 15.76 -6.11 0.22
N ARG A 58 16.40 -4.94 0.31
CA ARG A 58 16.33 -4.11 1.50
C ARG A 58 14.92 -3.55 1.71
N ILE A 59 14.30 -3.07 0.64
CA ILE A 59 12.92 -2.59 0.70
C ILE A 59 11.99 -3.71 1.13
N SER A 60 12.18 -4.91 0.58
CA SER A 60 11.39 -6.08 0.96
C SER A 60 11.53 -6.40 2.45
N LEU A 61 12.74 -6.33 2.99
CA LEU A 61 12.97 -6.56 4.42
C LEU A 61 12.31 -5.51 5.30
N MET A 62 12.36 -4.24 4.88
CA MET A 62 11.80 -3.15 5.67
C MET A 62 10.28 -3.12 5.66
N THR A 63 9.68 -3.49 4.54
CA THR A 63 8.23 -3.35 4.34
C THR A 63 7.46 -4.66 4.51
N GLY A 64 8.13 -5.79 4.36
CA GLY A 64 7.46 -7.08 4.31
C GLY A 64 6.83 -7.38 2.95
N VAL A 65 7.02 -6.51 1.97
CA VAL A 65 6.52 -6.72 0.62
C VAL A 65 7.46 -7.66 -0.12
N HIS A 66 6.91 -8.63 -0.86
CA HIS A 66 7.72 -9.58 -1.62
C HIS A 66 8.58 -8.87 -2.66
N ARG A 67 9.81 -9.37 -2.88
CA ARG A 67 10.75 -8.73 -3.82
C ARG A 67 10.20 -8.53 -5.22
N LYS A 68 9.42 -9.48 -5.72
CA LYS A 68 8.79 -9.35 -7.04
C LYS A 68 7.86 -8.15 -7.09
N ASP A 69 7.10 -7.95 -6.03
CA ASP A 69 6.18 -6.82 -5.95
C ASP A 69 6.93 -5.51 -5.79
N VAL A 70 7.99 -5.50 -4.98
CA VAL A 70 8.86 -4.33 -4.85
C VAL A 70 9.40 -3.91 -6.22
N ARG A 71 9.92 -4.88 -6.96
CA ARG A 71 10.48 -4.63 -8.29
C ARG A 71 9.42 -4.11 -9.25
N ALA A 72 8.25 -4.72 -9.27
CA ALA A 72 7.15 -4.30 -10.12
C ALA A 72 6.71 -2.87 -9.80
N ILE A 73 6.61 -2.54 -8.53
CA ILE A 73 6.23 -1.18 -8.09
C ILE A 73 7.28 -0.16 -8.53
N ARG A 74 8.56 -0.48 -8.36
CA ARG A 74 9.65 0.44 -8.73
C ARG A 74 9.74 0.65 -10.23
N GLU A 75 9.47 -0.38 -11.02
CA GLU A 75 9.55 -0.31 -12.49
C GLU A 75 8.34 0.35 -13.12
N SER A 76 7.13 0.04 -12.62
CA SER A 76 5.88 0.48 -13.24
C SER A 76 4.99 1.34 -12.35
N GLY A 77 5.38 1.53 -11.10
CA GLY A 77 4.57 2.27 -10.14
C GLY A 77 3.38 1.52 -9.60
N SER A 78 3.13 0.31 -10.09
CA SER A 78 2.00 -0.48 -9.61
C SER A 78 2.27 -1.97 -9.74
N ILE A 79 1.61 -2.76 -8.90
CA ILE A 79 1.64 -4.21 -8.99
C ILE A 79 0.65 -4.63 -10.07
N LYS A 80 1.06 -5.55 -10.95
CA LYS A 80 0.11 -6.15 -11.89
C LYS A 80 -0.97 -6.84 -11.07
N PRO A 81 -2.26 -6.53 -11.32
CA PRO A 81 -3.32 -7.19 -10.57
C PRO A 81 -3.23 -8.70 -10.76
N ALA A 82 -3.55 -9.43 -9.69
CA ALA A 82 -3.75 -10.86 -9.80
C ALA A 82 -4.72 -11.14 -10.94
N PRO A 83 -4.71 -12.32 -11.56
CA PRO A 83 -5.56 -12.60 -12.73
C PRO A 83 -7.06 -12.57 -12.43
N SER A 84 -7.47 -11.65 -11.61
CA SER A 84 -8.86 -11.36 -11.29
C SER A 84 -9.22 -10.04 -11.95
N SER A 85 -9.98 -10.10 -13.01
CA SER A 85 -10.42 -8.92 -13.74
C SER A 85 -11.25 -7.97 -12.87
N LEU A 86 -11.85 -8.49 -11.80
CA LEU A 86 -12.64 -7.70 -10.87
C LEU A 86 -11.78 -6.70 -10.09
N ASN A 87 -10.62 -7.12 -9.62
CA ASN A 87 -9.74 -6.24 -8.88
C ASN A 87 -9.20 -5.12 -9.75
N ALA A 88 -8.85 -5.43 -10.99
CA ALA A 88 -8.37 -4.44 -11.94
C ALA A 88 -9.45 -3.40 -12.25
N ARG A 89 -10.69 -3.84 -12.44
CA ARG A 89 -11.82 -2.95 -12.68
C ARG A 89 -12.09 -2.03 -11.49
N ALA A 90 -12.10 -2.61 -10.30
CA ALA A 90 -12.38 -1.84 -9.09
C ALA A 90 -11.34 -0.75 -8.88
N ILE A 91 -10.07 -1.07 -9.07
CA ILE A 91 -8.99 -0.09 -8.94
C ILE A 91 -9.11 1.00 -10.01
N ALA A 92 -9.35 0.60 -11.26
CA ALA A 92 -9.48 1.53 -12.37
C ALA A 92 -10.66 2.49 -12.14
N GLN A 93 -11.81 1.98 -11.74
CA GLN A 93 -12.97 2.81 -11.46
C GLN A 93 -12.71 3.77 -10.30
N TRP A 94 -12.06 3.29 -9.27
CA TRP A 94 -11.80 4.09 -8.10
C TRP A 94 -10.83 5.24 -8.41
N THR A 95 -9.78 4.97 -9.17
CA THR A 95 -8.78 5.99 -9.52
C THR A 95 -9.27 6.95 -10.60
N ALA A 96 -10.12 6.49 -11.50
CA ALA A 96 -10.62 7.29 -12.61
C ALA A 96 -11.83 8.17 -12.26
N ASN A 97 -12.50 7.87 -11.15
CA ASN A 97 -13.72 8.58 -10.77
C ASN A 97 -13.43 9.65 -9.73
N PRO A 98 -13.54 10.96 -10.10
CA PRO A 98 -13.23 12.04 -9.16
C PRO A 98 -14.17 12.15 -7.97
N ARG A 99 -15.30 11.46 -8.00
CA ARG A 99 -16.25 11.46 -6.88
C ARG A 99 -15.69 10.83 -5.62
N PHE A 100 -14.63 10.04 -5.75
CA PHE A 100 -14.01 9.35 -4.62
C PHE A 100 -12.80 10.09 -4.05
N LEU A 101 -12.50 11.25 -4.58
CA LEU A 101 -11.38 12.07 -4.10
C LEU A 101 -11.82 13.04 -3.01
#